data_1ada4f8d45cf6663ba8e887b59e8113b
#
_entry.id   1ada4f8d45cf6663ba8e887b59e8113b
#
_cell.length_a   1.000
_cell.length_b   1.000
_cell.length_c   1.000
_cell.angle_alpha   90.00
_cell.angle_beta   90.00
_cell.angle_gamma   90.00
#
_symmetry.space_group_name_H-M   'P 1'
#
loop_
_entity.id
_entity.type
_entity.pdbx_description
1 polymer ?
#
loop_
_entity_poly.entity_id
_entity_poly.type
_entity_poly.pdbx_seq_one_letter_code
_entity_poly.pdbx_strand_id
1 'polypeptide(L)'
;MEYMQMNEINERNIGECLKNIMAAKKYTISMLSDATSISEDTIKSIRSGKTQNPGIYTILNICNALGCSIDEFLRNPSISDDEAELLKGYNRLYPHGKRYIQTIIQSELIQQPADEHSSKRYIPVVSPIQISGSDMDFSMHNTDVIEIPWDYYPTADFAVRICTRKLHPIYGPGDILAIETGFPSIGNVAMFVDKSGTQLIRRYEESNSTGYLTSINGHHLSTRLSDDIICIGTILGIIRYKEITAHKSISDTAHTEGLS
;
A
#
# COMPACT_ATOMS: atom_id res chain seq x y z
N MET A 1 -17.79 -32.94 -5.77
CA MET A 1 -18.71 -31.86 -5.37
C MET A 1 -18.26 -31.40 -3.99
N GLU A 2 -17.17 -30.63 -3.97
CA GLU A 2 -16.59 -30.07 -2.75
C GLU A 2 -17.05 -28.63 -2.69
N TYR A 3 -17.91 -28.34 -1.71
CA TYR A 3 -18.34 -26.98 -1.42
C TYR A 3 -17.11 -26.21 -0.94
N MET A 4 -16.71 -25.18 -1.69
CA MET A 4 -15.80 -24.14 -1.21
C MET A 4 -16.23 -23.76 0.20
N GLN A 5 -15.32 -23.93 1.15
CA GLN A 5 -15.44 -23.34 2.48
C GLN A 5 -15.51 -21.83 2.28
N MET A 6 -16.72 -21.28 2.37
CA MET A 6 -16.90 -19.85 2.57
C MET A 6 -16.06 -19.50 3.79
N ASN A 7 -15.12 -18.59 3.58
CA ASN A 7 -14.33 -17.98 4.63
C ASN A 7 -15.21 -17.75 5.85
N GLU A 8 -14.82 -18.34 6.96
CA GLU A 8 -15.39 -18.08 8.27
C GLU A 8 -15.43 -16.57 8.44
N ILE A 9 -16.62 -16.00 8.36
CA ILE A 9 -16.89 -14.67 8.88
C ILE A 9 -16.55 -14.85 10.36
N ASN A 10 -15.36 -14.40 10.74
CA ASN A 10 -14.87 -14.41 12.09
C ASN A 10 -15.99 -13.81 12.94
N GLU A 11 -16.71 -14.64 13.71
CA GLU A 11 -17.86 -14.21 14.50
C GLU A 11 -17.36 -13.11 15.43
N ARG A 12 -17.57 -11.88 15.04
CA ARG A 12 -17.08 -10.71 15.76
C ARG A 12 -17.73 -10.74 17.12
N ASN A 13 -16.94 -10.89 18.15
CA ASN A 13 -17.42 -10.90 19.52
C ASN A 13 -17.90 -9.49 19.90
N ILE A 14 -19.21 -9.25 19.66
CA ILE A 14 -19.88 -7.97 19.94
C ILE A 14 -19.67 -7.57 21.41
N GLY A 15 -19.59 -8.55 22.32
CA GLY A 15 -19.34 -8.29 23.73
C GLY A 15 -17.96 -7.68 23.98
N GLU A 16 -16.97 -8.15 23.27
CA GLU A 16 -15.61 -7.61 23.36
C GLU A 16 -15.51 -6.19 22.76
N CYS A 17 -16.15 -5.97 21.62
CA CYS A 17 -16.28 -4.63 21.03
C CYS A 17 -16.92 -3.66 22.01
N LEU A 18 -18.05 -4.05 22.63
CA LEU A 18 -18.74 -3.24 23.62
C LEU A 18 -17.86 -2.94 24.84
N LYS A 19 -17.16 -3.94 25.37
CA LYS A 19 -16.24 -3.78 26.50
C LYS A 19 -15.14 -2.75 26.20
N ASN A 20 -14.54 -2.82 25.02
CA ASN A 20 -13.43 -1.98 24.63
C ASN A 20 -13.87 -0.54 24.39
N ILE A 21 -14.98 -0.30 23.70
CA ILE A 21 -15.49 1.06 23.48
C ILE A 21 -15.98 1.71 24.79
N MET A 22 -16.66 0.94 25.66
CA MET A 22 -17.04 1.45 26.98
C MET A 22 -15.82 1.88 27.79
N ALA A 23 -14.74 1.10 27.77
CA ALA A 23 -13.48 1.43 28.44
C ALA A 23 -12.84 2.69 27.85
N ALA A 24 -12.71 2.78 26.52
CA ALA A 24 -12.14 3.93 25.82
C ALA A 24 -12.93 5.23 26.10
N LYS A 25 -14.25 5.14 26.14
CA LYS A 25 -15.15 6.29 26.37
C LYS A 25 -15.45 6.51 27.85
N LYS A 26 -14.89 5.70 28.77
CA LYS A 26 -15.09 5.76 30.22
C LYS A 26 -16.57 5.64 30.64
N TYR A 27 -17.36 4.86 29.89
CA TYR A 27 -18.76 4.58 30.20
C TYR A 27 -18.89 3.41 31.17
N THR A 28 -19.73 3.54 32.17
CA THR A 28 -20.15 2.43 33.05
C THR A 28 -21.42 1.77 32.50
N ILE A 29 -21.74 0.57 33.00
CA ILE A 29 -22.99 -0.14 32.63
C ILE A 29 -24.21 0.69 33.00
N SER A 30 -24.20 1.29 34.20
CA SER A 30 -25.30 2.15 34.68
C SER A 30 -25.50 3.35 33.76
N MET A 31 -24.42 4.09 33.44
CA MET A 31 -24.49 5.22 32.51
C MET A 31 -25.04 4.83 31.13
N LEU A 32 -24.66 3.66 30.64
CA LEU A 32 -25.15 3.17 29.35
C LEU A 32 -26.62 2.73 29.43
N SER A 33 -27.03 2.12 30.55
CA SER A 33 -28.43 1.77 30.82
C SER A 33 -29.31 3.00 30.86
N ASP A 34 -28.89 4.06 31.57
CA ASP A 34 -29.61 5.32 31.68
C ASP A 34 -29.74 6.03 30.33
N ALA A 35 -28.66 6.03 29.53
CA ALA A 35 -28.62 6.68 28.23
C ALA A 35 -29.42 5.95 27.14
N THR A 36 -29.56 4.62 27.24
CA THR A 36 -30.19 3.79 26.21
C THR A 36 -31.58 3.27 26.58
N SER A 37 -31.96 3.35 27.84
CA SER A 37 -33.13 2.68 28.44
C SER A 37 -33.07 1.14 28.28
N ILE A 38 -31.90 0.57 28.05
CA ILE A 38 -31.65 -0.88 28.03
C ILE A 38 -31.27 -1.32 29.44
N SER A 39 -31.88 -2.39 29.95
CA SER A 39 -31.57 -2.84 31.30
C SER A 39 -30.09 -3.21 31.48
N GLU A 40 -29.52 -2.93 32.65
CA GLU A 40 -28.14 -3.30 32.96
C GLU A 40 -27.87 -4.79 32.72
N ASP A 41 -28.83 -5.66 33.01
CA ASP A 41 -28.67 -7.11 32.81
C ASP A 41 -28.57 -7.48 31.34
N THR A 42 -29.27 -6.77 30.46
CA THR A 42 -29.13 -6.93 29.00
C THR A 42 -27.74 -6.47 28.53
N ILE A 43 -27.27 -5.30 29.01
CA ILE A 43 -25.95 -4.79 28.69
C ILE A 43 -24.85 -5.73 29.21
N LYS A 44 -24.98 -6.25 30.43
CA LYS A 44 -24.04 -7.24 30.99
C LYS A 44 -24.03 -8.54 30.18
N SER A 45 -25.20 -9.00 29.73
CA SER A 45 -25.33 -10.19 28.89
C SER A 45 -24.67 -10.05 27.53
N ILE A 46 -24.82 -8.89 26.88
CA ILE A 46 -24.13 -8.57 25.62
C ILE A 46 -22.63 -8.48 25.86
N ARG A 47 -22.19 -7.73 26.86
CA ARG A 47 -20.76 -7.50 27.18
C ARG A 47 -20.02 -8.79 27.55
N SER A 48 -20.70 -9.74 28.19
CA SER A 48 -20.12 -11.06 28.55
C SER A 48 -20.13 -12.06 27.39
N GLY A 49 -20.73 -11.72 26.26
CA GLY A 49 -20.89 -12.63 25.12
C GLY A 49 -22.00 -13.68 25.32
N LYS A 50 -22.77 -13.61 26.43
CA LYS A 50 -23.91 -14.51 26.67
C LYS A 50 -25.02 -14.28 25.62
N THR A 51 -25.21 -13.00 25.20
CA THR A 51 -26.05 -12.63 24.05
C THR A 51 -25.15 -12.41 22.84
N GLN A 52 -25.04 -13.40 21.98
CA GLN A 52 -24.17 -13.37 20.82
C GLN A 52 -24.74 -12.51 19.68
N ASN A 53 -26.08 -12.50 19.51
CA ASN A 53 -26.76 -11.78 18.44
C ASN A 53 -27.79 -10.80 19.01
N PRO A 54 -27.36 -9.65 19.58
CA PRO A 54 -28.29 -8.60 19.99
C PRO A 54 -28.96 -8.00 18.75
N GLY A 55 -30.22 -7.60 18.88
CA GLY A 55 -30.95 -6.97 17.79
C GLY A 55 -30.28 -5.70 17.30
N ILE A 56 -30.39 -5.43 15.99
CA ILE A 56 -29.74 -4.27 15.34
C ILE A 56 -30.10 -2.94 16.00
N TYR A 57 -31.34 -2.76 16.43
CA TYR A 57 -31.78 -1.54 17.13
C TYR A 57 -31.13 -1.39 18.50
N THR A 58 -30.83 -2.51 19.20
CA THR A 58 -30.09 -2.48 20.46
C THR A 58 -28.67 -1.98 20.24
N ILE A 59 -28.01 -2.47 19.18
CA ILE A 59 -26.65 -2.02 18.81
C ILE A 59 -26.66 -0.54 18.40
N LEU A 60 -27.62 -0.11 17.58
CA LEU A 60 -27.73 1.29 17.18
C LEU A 60 -27.93 2.22 18.38
N ASN A 61 -28.79 1.86 19.34
CA ASN A 61 -28.98 2.66 20.54
C ASN A 61 -27.71 2.74 21.39
N ILE A 62 -26.98 1.64 21.52
CA ILE A 62 -25.68 1.60 22.20
C ILE A 62 -24.67 2.50 21.49
N CYS A 63 -24.55 2.39 20.17
CA CYS A 63 -23.65 3.22 19.37
C CYS A 63 -23.98 4.72 19.52
N ASN A 64 -25.26 5.08 19.43
CA ASN A 64 -25.70 6.47 19.60
C ASN A 64 -25.34 7.01 20.99
N ALA A 65 -25.59 6.23 22.06
CA ALA A 65 -25.26 6.64 23.41
C ALA A 65 -23.75 6.77 23.64
N LEU A 66 -22.95 5.91 23.03
CA LEU A 66 -21.49 5.96 23.08
C LEU A 66 -20.90 6.99 22.13
N GLY A 67 -21.69 7.63 21.26
CA GLY A 67 -21.22 8.58 20.27
C GLY A 67 -20.24 7.96 19.27
N CYS A 68 -20.54 6.75 18.77
CA CYS A 68 -19.74 6.05 17.78
C CYS A 68 -20.62 5.56 16.63
N SER A 69 -19.99 5.36 15.45
CA SER A 69 -20.66 4.70 14.33
C SER A 69 -20.72 3.18 14.54
N ILE A 70 -21.62 2.50 13.82
CA ILE A 70 -21.66 1.03 13.84
C ILE A 70 -20.34 0.43 13.36
N ASP A 71 -19.71 1.06 12.37
CA ASP A 71 -18.41 0.62 11.86
C ASP A 71 -17.30 0.81 12.89
N GLU A 72 -17.34 1.89 13.66
CA GLU A 72 -16.40 2.12 14.77
C GLU A 72 -16.64 1.10 15.90
N PHE A 73 -17.90 0.82 16.22
CA PHE A 73 -18.28 -0.18 17.23
C PHE A 73 -17.84 -1.59 16.85
N LEU A 74 -18.00 -1.98 15.59
CA LEU A 74 -17.60 -3.29 15.08
C LEU A 74 -16.11 -3.36 14.67
N ARG A 75 -15.41 -2.23 14.69
CA ARG A 75 -14.00 -2.20 14.38
C ARG A 75 -13.23 -2.87 15.52
N ASN A 76 -12.46 -3.89 15.16
CA ASN A 76 -11.61 -4.58 16.13
C ASN A 76 -10.58 -3.59 16.67
N PRO A 77 -10.48 -3.35 18.01
CA PRO A 77 -9.47 -2.46 18.58
C PRO A 77 -8.04 -3.02 18.49
N SER A 78 -7.84 -4.12 17.80
CA SER A 78 -6.53 -4.71 17.55
C SER A 78 -5.80 -4.16 16.32
N ILE A 79 -6.36 -3.15 15.63
CA ILE A 79 -5.61 -2.42 14.61
C ILE A 79 -4.63 -1.52 15.37
N SER A 80 -3.33 -1.76 15.22
CA SER A 80 -2.28 -0.93 15.78
C SER A 80 -2.38 0.51 15.25
N ASP A 81 -1.79 1.46 15.96
CA ASP A 81 -1.77 2.85 15.51
C ASP A 81 -1.12 2.96 14.11
N ASP A 82 -0.10 2.15 13.83
CA ASP A 82 0.59 2.08 12.53
C ASP A 82 -0.34 1.56 11.42
N GLU A 83 -1.12 0.52 11.69
CA GLU A 83 -2.11 0.01 10.73
C GLU A 83 -3.23 1.01 10.47
N ALA A 84 -3.67 1.73 11.51
CA ALA A 84 -4.67 2.79 11.37
C ALA A 84 -4.15 3.95 10.53
N GLU A 85 -2.88 4.33 10.69
CA GLU A 85 -2.23 5.36 9.88
C GLU A 85 -2.05 4.90 8.43
N LEU A 86 -1.61 3.66 8.21
CA LEU A 86 -1.52 3.06 6.89
C LEU A 86 -2.87 3.08 6.17
N LEU A 87 -3.95 2.68 6.83
CA LEU A 87 -5.30 2.71 6.26
C LEU A 87 -5.77 4.13 5.94
N LYS A 88 -5.48 5.11 6.80
CA LYS A 88 -5.76 6.52 6.53
C LYS A 88 -5.00 7.00 5.29
N GLY A 89 -3.72 6.68 5.19
CA GLY A 89 -2.89 6.98 4.03
C GLY A 89 -3.46 6.36 2.75
N TYR A 90 -3.73 5.06 2.77
CA TYR A 90 -4.29 4.33 1.64
C TYR A 90 -5.64 4.90 1.16
N ASN A 91 -6.53 5.28 2.10
CA ASN A 91 -7.84 5.83 1.74
C ASN A 91 -7.76 7.21 1.06
N ARG A 92 -6.70 7.97 1.31
CA ARG A 92 -6.45 9.29 0.70
C ARG A 92 -5.81 9.19 -0.70
N LEU A 93 -5.31 8.01 -1.09
CA LEU A 93 -4.72 7.82 -2.41
C LEU A 93 -5.76 7.90 -3.52
N TYR A 94 -5.35 8.44 -4.65
CA TYR A 94 -6.10 8.34 -5.90
C TYR A 94 -6.23 6.86 -6.35
N PRO A 95 -7.19 6.54 -7.24
CA PRO A 95 -7.42 5.15 -7.68
C PRO A 95 -6.16 4.44 -8.22
N HIS A 96 -5.28 5.17 -8.90
CA HIS A 96 -4.01 4.61 -9.38
C HIS A 96 -3.07 4.25 -8.22
N GLY A 97 -2.93 5.12 -7.21
CA GLY A 97 -2.09 4.84 -6.04
C GLY A 97 -2.58 3.64 -5.25
N LYS A 98 -3.90 3.46 -5.12
CA LYS A 98 -4.50 2.28 -4.47
C LYS A 98 -4.14 0.99 -5.21
N ARG A 99 -4.22 0.99 -6.55
CA ARG A 99 -3.81 -0.16 -7.36
C ARG A 99 -2.33 -0.49 -7.19
N TYR A 100 -1.49 0.54 -7.10
CA TYR A 100 -0.06 0.37 -6.84
C TYR A 100 0.21 -0.38 -5.53
N ILE A 101 -0.35 0.11 -4.44
CA ILE A 101 -0.22 -0.56 -3.14
C ILE A 101 -0.74 -2.01 -3.20
N GLN A 102 -1.90 -2.23 -3.84
CA GLN A 102 -2.44 -3.57 -4.02
C GLN A 102 -1.48 -4.50 -4.78
N THR A 103 -0.81 -3.98 -5.82
CA THR A 103 0.18 -4.77 -6.57
C THR A 103 1.39 -5.12 -5.73
N ILE A 104 1.92 -4.16 -4.94
CA ILE A 104 3.02 -4.44 -4.01
C ILE A 104 2.62 -5.51 -3.01
N ILE A 105 1.45 -5.38 -2.39
CA ILE A 105 0.94 -6.41 -1.46
C ILE A 105 0.85 -7.77 -2.14
N GLN A 106 0.32 -7.84 -3.35
CA GLN A 106 0.21 -9.10 -4.10
C GLN A 106 1.58 -9.70 -4.40
N SER A 107 2.55 -8.89 -4.83
CA SER A 107 3.90 -9.38 -5.09
C SER A 107 4.58 -9.90 -3.83
N GLU A 108 4.41 -9.23 -2.69
CA GLU A 108 4.94 -9.68 -1.40
C GLU A 108 4.29 -10.98 -0.92
N LEU A 109 2.97 -11.12 -1.11
CA LEU A 109 2.27 -12.37 -0.79
C LEU A 109 2.72 -13.55 -1.65
N ILE A 110 3.07 -13.30 -2.92
CA ILE A 110 3.64 -14.32 -3.82
C ILE A 110 5.09 -14.69 -3.40
N GLN A 111 5.82 -13.75 -2.79
CA GLN A 111 7.19 -13.93 -2.33
C GLN A 111 7.30 -14.61 -0.96
N GLN A 112 6.18 -14.76 -0.21
CA GLN A 112 6.23 -15.49 1.05
C GLN A 112 6.72 -16.92 0.77
N PRO A 113 7.87 -17.30 1.33
CA PRO A 113 8.61 -18.44 0.84
C PRO A 113 7.87 -19.74 1.09
N ALA A 114 7.63 -20.48 0.02
CA ALA A 114 7.47 -21.92 0.15
C ALA A 114 8.80 -22.60 0.56
N ASP A 115 9.95 -21.93 0.35
CA ASP A 115 11.28 -22.45 0.71
C ASP A 115 12.27 -21.31 1.00
N GLU A 116 12.90 -21.34 2.18
CA GLU A 116 14.01 -20.45 2.58
C GLU A 116 15.28 -20.56 1.69
N HIS A 117 15.21 -21.30 0.58
CA HIS A 117 16.34 -21.60 -0.32
C HIS A 117 16.11 -21.16 -1.75
N SER A 118 15.11 -20.33 -2.03
CA SER A 118 14.96 -19.79 -3.38
C SER A 118 16.10 -18.83 -3.69
N SER A 119 16.95 -19.21 -4.66
CA SER A 119 17.99 -18.34 -5.20
C SER A 119 17.45 -17.18 -6.04
N LYS A 120 16.14 -16.99 -6.06
CA LYS A 120 15.41 -16.04 -6.91
C LYS A 120 14.34 -15.30 -6.11
N ARG A 121 14.02 -14.10 -6.57
CA ARG A 121 12.94 -13.28 -6.01
C ARG A 121 12.12 -12.61 -7.11
N TYR A 122 10.94 -12.18 -6.75
CA TYR A 122 10.04 -11.44 -7.63
C TYR A 122 10.10 -9.95 -7.31
N ILE A 123 10.16 -9.11 -8.34
CA ILE A 123 10.09 -7.65 -8.21
C ILE A 123 8.93 -7.12 -9.05
N PRO A 124 8.03 -6.30 -8.46
CA PRO A 124 6.98 -5.64 -9.23
C PRO A 124 7.59 -4.59 -10.17
N VAL A 125 7.12 -4.57 -11.40
CA VAL A 125 7.54 -3.58 -12.42
C VAL A 125 6.41 -2.63 -12.71
N VAL A 126 6.65 -1.37 -12.42
CA VAL A 126 5.76 -0.27 -12.79
C VAL A 126 6.02 0.14 -14.21
N SER A 127 5.00 0.07 -15.06
CA SER A 127 5.07 0.56 -16.43
C SER A 127 4.21 1.80 -16.59
N PRO A 128 4.77 2.95 -16.96
CA PRO A 128 3.98 4.14 -17.23
C PRO A 128 3.16 3.97 -18.50
N ILE A 129 1.93 4.49 -18.51
CA ILE A 129 1.14 4.63 -19.73
C ILE A 129 1.54 5.92 -20.41
N GLN A 130 1.85 5.83 -21.69
CA GLN A 130 2.09 7.01 -22.52
C GLN A 130 0.74 7.59 -22.95
N ILE A 131 0.35 8.73 -22.36
CA ILE A 131 -0.76 9.53 -22.86
C ILE A 131 -0.26 10.39 -24.01
N SER A 132 -1.04 10.47 -25.08
CA SER A 132 -0.77 11.34 -26.24
C SER A 132 -0.64 12.80 -25.80
N GLY A 133 0.59 13.33 -25.82
CA GLY A 133 0.92 14.70 -25.43
C GLY A 133 1.91 14.71 -24.28
N SER A 134 3.04 15.22 -24.43
CA SER A 134 4.22 15.52 -23.61
C SER A 134 4.33 15.04 -22.15
N ASP A 135 3.29 14.56 -21.50
CA ASP A 135 3.27 14.15 -20.10
C ASP A 135 3.11 12.64 -19.99
N MET A 136 4.01 12.00 -19.22
CA MET A 136 3.90 10.61 -18.87
C MET A 136 3.00 10.49 -17.64
N ASP A 137 1.81 9.94 -17.83
CA ASP A 137 0.99 9.49 -16.70
C ASP A 137 1.40 8.07 -16.35
N PHE A 138 1.87 7.89 -15.11
CA PHE A 138 2.11 6.58 -14.53
C PHE A 138 0.81 5.98 -13.97
N SER A 139 -0.30 6.16 -14.67
CA SER A 139 -1.49 5.39 -14.35
C SER A 139 -1.19 3.93 -14.67
N MET A 140 -1.03 3.14 -13.60
CA MET A 140 -0.58 1.75 -13.64
C MET A 140 -1.68 0.85 -14.13
N HIS A 141 -1.78 0.65 -15.43
CA HIS A 141 -2.72 -0.30 -16.00
C HIS A 141 -2.10 -1.68 -16.21
N ASN A 142 -0.76 -1.79 -16.21
CA ASN A 142 -0.05 -3.06 -16.29
C ASN A 142 1.08 -3.07 -15.28
N THR A 143 0.88 -3.74 -14.16
CA THR A 143 1.96 -4.10 -13.26
C THR A 143 2.37 -5.51 -13.60
N ASP A 144 3.54 -5.62 -14.16
CA ASP A 144 4.19 -6.89 -14.39
C ASP A 144 5.00 -7.27 -13.15
N VAL A 145 5.24 -8.55 -12.97
CA VAL A 145 6.19 -9.04 -11.96
C VAL A 145 7.29 -9.78 -12.70
N ILE A 146 8.53 -9.45 -12.41
CA ILE A 146 9.70 -10.13 -12.96
C ILE A 146 10.40 -10.94 -11.89
N GLU A 147 10.89 -12.11 -12.27
CA GLU A 147 11.73 -12.96 -11.44
C GLU A 147 13.20 -12.67 -11.77
N ILE A 148 13.99 -12.37 -10.74
CA ILE A 148 15.42 -12.12 -10.85
C ILE A 148 16.20 -12.91 -9.78
N PRO A 149 17.51 -13.15 -9.95
CA PRO A 149 18.35 -13.74 -8.91
C PRO A 149 18.28 -12.91 -7.61
N TRP A 150 18.30 -13.60 -6.47
CA TRP A 150 18.19 -12.97 -5.15
C TRP A 150 19.29 -11.95 -4.86
N ASP A 151 20.49 -12.23 -5.30
CA ASP A 151 21.68 -11.40 -5.12
C ASP A 151 21.76 -10.21 -6.09
N TYR A 152 20.83 -10.14 -7.03
CA TYR A 152 20.78 -9.06 -8.02
C TYR A 152 19.89 -7.91 -7.52
N TYR A 153 20.53 -6.77 -7.18
CA TYR A 153 19.89 -5.63 -6.49
C TYR A 153 19.13 -6.03 -5.22
N PRO A 154 19.78 -6.61 -4.21
CA PRO A 154 19.12 -7.23 -3.04
C PRO A 154 18.23 -6.26 -2.25
N THR A 155 18.49 -4.96 -2.31
CA THR A 155 17.73 -3.92 -1.61
C THR A 155 16.67 -3.25 -2.48
N ALA A 156 16.49 -3.68 -3.74
CA ALA A 156 15.44 -3.10 -4.58
C ALA A 156 14.05 -3.52 -4.10
N ASP A 157 13.17 -2.57 -3.91
CA ASP A 157 11.78 -2.82 -3.50
C ASP A 157 10.86 -3.03 -4.70
N PHE A 158 11.13 -2.31 -5.79
CA PHE A 158 10.36 -2.40 -7.03
C PHE A 158 11.21 -1.97 -8.23
N ALA A 159 10.65 -2.08 -9.42
CA ALA A 159 11.31 -1.60 -10.63
C ALA A 159 10.38 -0.70 -11.45
N VAL A 160 10.97 0.15 -12.29
CA VAL A 160 10.25 1.05 -13.18
C VAL A 160 10.72 0.83 -14.61
N ARG A 161 9.77 0.65 -15.54
CA ARG A 161 10.07 0.56 -16.97
C ARG A 161 10.13 1.97 -17.58
N ILE A 162 11.21 2.28 -18.27
CA ILE A 162 11.38 3.54 -18.98
C ILE A 162 10.64 3.48 -20.32
N CYS A 163 9.75 4.44 -20.56
CA CYS A 163 8.98 4.55 -21.80
C CYS A 163 9.34 5.80 -22.62
N THR A 164 10.31 6.62 -22.16
CA THR A 164 10.69 7.90 -22.79
C THR A 164 12.10 7.88 -23.36
N ARG A 165 12.32 8.64 -24.43
CA ARG A 165 13.65 8.93 -24.97
C ARG A 165 14.33 10.14 -24.30
N LYS A 166 13.62 10.87 -23.42
CA LYS A 166 14.14 12.09 -22.77
C LYS A 166 15.33 11.83 -21.84
N LEU A 167 15.54 10.60 -21.42
CA LEU A 167 16.63 10.19 -20.53
C LEU A 167 17.86 9.65 -21.29
N HIS A 168 17.78 9.57 -22.61
CA HIS A 168 18.90 9.13 -23.45
C HIS A 168 20.09 10.11 -23.31
N PRO A 169 21.35 9.64 -23.32
CA PRO A 169 21.78 8.25 -23.58
C PRO A 169 21.87 7.38 -22.31
N ILE A 170 21.54 7.90 -21.13
CA ILE A 170 21.74 7.20 -19.85
C ILE A 170 20.74 6.04 -19.71
N TYR A 171 19.45 6.34 -19.94
CA TYR A 171 18.37 5.36 -19.95
C TYR A 171 17.56 5.48 -21.24
N GLY A 172 17.17 4.35 -21.82
CA GLY A 172 16.38 4.26 -23.03
C GLY A 172 14.99 3.62 -22.82
N PRO A 173 14.09 3.76 -23.81
CA PRO A 173 12.81 3.07 -23.77
C PRO A 173 13.01 1.55 -23.67
N GLY A 174 12.30 0.93 -22.74
CA GLY A 174 12.40 -0.51 -22.45
C GLY A 174 13.33 -0.86 -21.29
N ASP A 175 14.22 0.04 -20.87
CA ASP A 175 15.06 -0.20 -19.70
C ASP A 175 14.18 -0.36 -18.45
N ILE A 176 14.53 -1.31 -17.60
CA ILE A 176 13.88 -1.57 -16.31
C ILE A 176 14.87 -1.16 -15.22
N LEU A 177 14.50 -0.16 -14.42
CA LEU A 177 15.34 0.38 -13.36
C LEU A 177 14.94 -0.22 -12.02
N ALA A 178 15.90 -0.80 -11.29
CA ALA A 178 15.73 -1.25 -9.91
C ALA A 178 15.69 -0.02 -8.98
N ILE A 179 14.70 0.05 -8.12
CA ILE A 179 14.46 1.17 -7.19
C ILE A 179 14.45 0.65 -5.75
N GLU A 180 15.23 1.30 -4.91
CA GLU A 180 15.18 1.16 -3.46
C GLU A 180 14.42 2.36 -2.88
N THR A 181 13.39 2.11 -2.08
CA THR A 181 12.64 3.17 -1.39
C THR A 181 13.54 3.91 -0.42
N GLY A 182 13.36 5.22 -0.33
CA GLY A 182 14.15 6.05 0.56
C GLY A 182 14.81 7.22 -0.16
N PHE A 183 15.37 8.11 0.65
CA PHE A 183 16.02 9.32 0.15
C PHE A 183 17.45 9.00 -0.32
N PRO A 184 17.88 9.50 -1.49
CA PRO A 184 19.19 9.17 -2.05
C PRO A 184 20.33 9.84 -1.28
N SER A 185 21.47 9.19 -1.24
CA SER A 185 22.72 9.85 -0.88
C SER A 185 23.15 10.87 -1.94
N ILE A 186 23.96 11.86 -1.54
CA ILE A 186 24.50 12.90 -2.44
C ILE A 186 25.22 12.22 -3.61
N GLY A 187 24.93 12.68 -4.81
CA GLY A 187 25.50 12.15 -6.06
C GLY A 187 24.70 11.00 -6.67
N ASN A 188 23.76 10.39 -5.93
CA ASN A 188 22.95 9.30 -6.45
C ASN A 188 21.80 9.81 -7.33
N VAL A 189 21.42 8.97 -8.29
CA VAL A 189 20.25 9.21 -9.14
C VAL A 189 19.02 8.61 -8.45
N ALA A 190 17.94 9.38 -8.43
CA ALA A 190 16.70 8.95 -7.82
C ALA A 190 15.49 9.39 -8.64
N MET A 191 14.37 8.78 -8.31
CA MET A 191 13.06 9.10 -8.86
C MET A 191 12.31 10.00 -7.91
N PHE A 192 11.78 11.10 -8.42
CA PHE A 192 11.00 12.09 -7.69
C PHE A 192 9.67 12.33 -8.38
N VAL A 193 8.70 12.84 -7.64
CA VAL A 193 7.39 13.26 -8.15
C VAL A 193 7.14 14.69 -7.66
N ASP A 194 6.76 15.58 -8.55
CA ASP A 194 6.34 16.93 -8.20
C ASP A 194 4.83 16.97 -7.84
N LYS A 195 4.37 18.12 -7.36
CA LYS A 195 2.96 18.33 -6.96
C LYS A 195 1.95 18.16 -8.10
N SER A 196 2.39 18.22 -9.36
CA SER A 196 1.55 17.96 -10.53
C SER A 196 1.42 16.45 -10.85
N GLY A 197 2.17 15.60 -10.13
CA GLY A 197 2.29 14.17 -10.41
C GLY A 197 3.33 13.86 -11.48
N THR A 198 4.07 14.87 -11.97
CA THR A 198 5.12 14.66 -12.98
C THR A 198 6.30 13.94 -12.34
N GLN A 199 6.75 12.88 -12.98
CA GLN A 199 7.86 12.08 -12.49
C GLN A 199 9.17 12.56 -13.10
N LEU A 200 10.18 12.68 -12.24
CA LEU A 200 11.48 13.22 -12.55
C LEU A 200 12.55 12.19 -12.15
N ILE A 201 13.44 11.82 -13.06
CA ILE A 201 14.67 11.12 -12.74
C ILE A 201 15.81 12.14 -12.71
N ARG A 202 16.40 12.33 -11.55
CA ARG A 202 17.40 13.36 -11.28
C ARG A 202 18.51 12.84 -10.38
N ARG A 203 19.67 13.46 -10.46
CA ARG A 203 20.75 13.30 -9.50
C ARG A 203 20.51 14.24 -8.32
N TYR A 204 20.61 13.71 -7.12
CA TYR A 204 20.55 14.52 -5.90
C TYR A 204 21.94 15.10 -5.61
N GLU A 205 22.00 16.41 -5.44
CA GLU A 205 23.21 17.15 -5.07
C GLU A 205 22.90 18.04 -3.88
N GLU A 206 23.91 18.34 -3.08
CA GLU A 206 23.77 19.25 -1.94
C GLU A 206 24.85 20.33 -2.01
N SER A 207 24.46 21.57 -1.76
CA SER A 207 25.37 22.72 -1.63
C SER A 207 24.88 23.65 -0.53
N ASN A 208 25.74 24.00 0.42
CA ASN A 208 25.41 24.85 1.55
C ASN A 208 24.11 24.41 2.29
N SER A 209 24.00 23.11 2.57
CA SER A 209 22.84 22.50 3.22
C SER A 209 21.51 22.71 2.44
N THR A 210 21.61 22.96 1.16
CA THR A 210 20.46 23.06 0.26
C THR A 210 20.53 21.94 -0.78
N GLY A 211 19.45 21.16 -0.88
CA GLY A 211 19.32 20.08 -1.85
C GLY A 211 18.96 20.62 -3.25
N TYR A 212 19.54 20.02 -4.26
CA TYR A 212 19.30 20.30 -5.68
C TYR A 212 19.08 19.01 -6.46
N LEU A 213 18.22 19.07 -7.44
CA LEU A 213 17.97 18.01 -8.40
C LEU A 213 18.57 18.40 -9.74
N THR A 214 19.63 17.72 -10.13
CA THR A 214 20.34 18.00 -11.40
C THR A 214 19.95 16.99 -12.48
N SER A 215 19.96 17.44 -13.71
CA SER A 215 19.71 16.57 -14.86
C SER A 215 20.81 15.53 -15.01
N ILE A 216 20.43 14.28 -15.27
CA ILE A 216 21.39 13.19 -15.49
C ILE A 216 22.03 13.24 -16.88
N ASN A 217 21.38 13.87 -17.86
CA ASN A 217 21.84 13.96 -19.25
C ASN A 217 22.28 15.38 -19.69
N GLY A 218 22.34 16.31 -18.74
CA GLY A 218 22.81 17.69 -19.00
C GLY A 218 21.84 18.61 -19.75
N HIS A 219 20.62 18.14 -20.09
CA HIS A 219 19.68 18.93 -20.91
C HIS A 219 18.78 19.89 -20.12
N HIS A 220 18.80 19.85 -18.81
CA HIS A 220 17.94 20.66 -17.94
C HIS A 220 18.76 21.36 -16.87
N LEU A 221 18.30 22.53 -16.45
CA LEU A 221 18.87 23.24 -15.31
C LEU A 221 18.63 22.46 -14.00
N SER A 222 19.50 22.69 -13.02
CA SER A 222 19.28 22.18 -11.66
C SER A 222 18.07 22.88 -11.05
N THR A 223 17.25 22.10 -10.34
CA THR A 223 16.07 22.59 -9.62
C THR A 223 16.34 22.43 -8.12
N ARG A 224 16.04 23.47 -7.33
CA ARG A 224 16.11 23.35 -5.88
C ARG A 224 15.08 22.34 -5.39
N LEU A 225 15.49 21.44 -4.52
CA LEU A 225 14.56 20.55 -3.82
C LEU A 225 13.66 21.39 -2.91
N SER A 226 12.36 21.17 -2.98
CA SER A 226 11.34 21.84 -2.18
C SER A 226 10.36 20.81 -1.61
N ASP A 227 9.54 21.22 -0.65
CA ASP A 227 8.51 20.36 -0.03
C ASP A 227 7.43 19.89 -1.03
N ASP A 228 7.36 20.53 -2.19
CA ASP A 228 6.46 20.13 -3.29
C ASP A 228 6.98 18.91 -4.10
N ILE A 229 8.20 18.46 -3.84
CA ILE A 229 8.85 17.36 -4.55
C ILE A 229 9.08 16.21 -3.59
N ILE A 230 8.46 15.07 -3.90
CA ILE A 230 8.54 13.86 -3.09
C ILE A 230 9.55 12.91 -3.73
N CYS A 231 10.48 12.39 -2.94
CA CYS A 231 11.37 11.31 -3.36
C CYS A 231 10.61 9.98 -3.33
N ILE A 232 10.65 9.24 -4.42
CA ILE A 232 10.06 7.91 -4.54
C ILE A 232 11.08 6.84 -4.15
N GLY A 233 12.34 7.01 -4.59
CA GLY A 233 13.40 6.08 -4.24
C GLY A 233 14.65 6.28 -5.09
N THR A 234 15.72 5.65 -4.63
CA THR A 234 17.04 5.67 -5.28
C THR A 234 17.12 4.63 -6.39
N ILE A 235 17.66 5.01 -7.53
CA ILE A 235 17.90 4.09 -8.65
C ILE A 235 19.20 3.35 -8.40
N LEU A 236 19.09 2.02 -8.23
CA LEU A 236 20.25 1.13 -8.01
C LEU A 236 20.94 0.76 -9.32
N GLY A 237 20.19 0.67 -10.42
CA GLY A 237 20.73 0.34 -11.73
C GLY A 237 19.69 -0.21 -12.70
N ILE A 238 20.15 -0.75 -13.83
CA ILE A 238 19.32 -1.34 -14.86
C ILE A 238 19.25 -2.85 -14.69
N ILE A 239 18.04 -3.39 -14.59
CA ILE A 239 17.81 -4.83 -14.64
C ILE A 239 17.89 -5.25 -16.11
N ARG A 240 18.89 -6.03 -16.46
CA ARG A 240 19.12 -6.47 -17.83
C ARG A 240 18.21 -7.63 -18.19
N TYR A 241 17.69 -7.64 -19.40
CA TYR A 241 16.74 -8.66 -19.87
C TYR A 241 17.23 -10.11 -19.69
N LYS A 242 18.55 -10.34 -19.79
CA LYS A 242 19.16 -11.66 -19.58
C LYS A 242 19.09 -12.17 -18.12
N GLU A 243 18.81 -11.30 -17.17
CA GLU A 243 18.74 -11.61 -15.75
C GLU A 243 17.29 -11.85 -15.29
N ILE A 244 16.33 -11.57 -16.15
CA ILE A 244 14.93 -11.85 -15.91
C ILE A 244 14.66 -13.31 -16.27
N THR A 245 14.38 -14.15 -15.28
CA THR A 245 14.18 -15.59 -15.48
C THR A 245 12.72 -15.95 -15.73
N ALA A 246 11.78 -15.13 -15.24
CA ALA A 246 10.36 -15.27 -15.56
C ALA A 246 9.68 -13.88 -15.56
N HIS A 247 8.59 -13.79 -16.34
CA HIS A 247 7.75 -12.60 -16.45
C HIS A 247 6.30 -13.03 -16.26
N LYS A 248 5.61 -12.49 -15.27
CA LYS A 248 4.19 -12.75 -15.02
C LYS A 248 3.42 -11.45 -15.13
N SER A 249 2.35 -11.43 -15.93
CA SER A 249 1.36 -10.38 -15.90
C SER A 249 0.35 -10.68 -14.79
N ILE A 250 0.02 -9.70 -13.96
CA ILE A 250 -0.97 -9.88 -12.88
C ILE A 250 -2.38 -10.15 -13.46
N SER A 251 -2.63 -9.77 -14.72
CA SER A 251 -3.88 -10.10 -15.41
C SER A 251 -4.08 -11.60 -15.63
N ASP A 252 -3.01 -12.40 -15.68
CA ASP A 252 -3.10 -13.84 -15.96
C ASP A 252 -3.39 -14.69 -14.72
N THR A 253 -3.17 -14.14 -13.51
CA THR A 253 -3.45 -14.86 -12.26
C THR A 253 -4.93 -14.86 -11.88
N ALA A 254 -5.73 -13.91 -12.38
CA ALA A 254 -7.17 -13.85 -12.10
C ALA A 254 -8.02 -14.88 -12.89
N HIS A 255 -7.45 -15.53 -13.92
CA HIS A 255 -8.17 -16.48 -14.78
C HIS A 255 -7.83 -17.94 -14.51
N THR A 256 -6.84 -18.27 -13.69
CA THR A 256 -6.44 -19.67 -13.44
C THR A 256 -7.07 -20.28 -12.18
N GLU A 257 -7.74 -19.52 -11.33
CA GLU A 257 -8.46 -20.07 -10.16
C GLU A 257 -9.95 -20.38 -10.44
N GLY A 258 -10.41 -20.26 -11.66
CA GLY A 258 -11.81 -20.47 -12.08
C GLY A 258 -12.12 -21.77 -12.83
N LEU A 259 -11.15 -22.68 -13.02
CA LEU A 259 -11.35 -23.93 -13.77
C LEU A 259 -10.55 -25.09 -13.17
N SER A 260 -11.02 -25.64 -12.10
CA SER A 260 -10.79 -27.04 -11.70
C SER A 260 -11.88 -27.51 -10.76
#